data_8dbc74de66c15e517abe7d4a34c979bd
#
_entry.id   8dbc74de66c15e517abe7d4a34c979bd
#
_cell.length_a   1.000
_cell.length_b   1.000
_cell.length_c   1.000
_cell.angle_alpha   90.00
_cell.angle_beta   90.00
_cell.angle_gamma   90.00
#
_symmetry.space_group_name_H-M   'P 1'
#
loop_
_entity.id
_entity.type
_entity.pdbx_description
1 polymer ?
#
loop_
_entity_poly.entity_id
_entity_poly.type
_entity_poly.pdbx_seq_one_letter_code
_entity_poly.pdbx_strand_id
1 'polypeptide(L)'
;MHQPVFRRSVPAALLASALLMLGSPPLSAAQTGKAQTAAVEKQGAAAASKAGGQSIVALVNDEPVTAYEIEQRARFLSLSSNIGDKVKENFKRLAEQESTNQQLRAIMQQVIDSNKGKAPDQLRAIFEEKKKQFSMTLERQAIESARSGLVPQMRKGAQEELIEERLKLQEAKKNGIEVSDEEVRRVFKGLADNNKMTEEQFVQHLKGLGVDANTLKERFRAMIGWREVIRRRFSALVSVTQREIDRAVSASGDGADDGVELHVQKMTLSLPTASDQAQMAKRFAEAEALRRKFGGCKSMAGLAKEAPGVKFDDMKFIKPSSISEPTRSLLLSAKDGDMLPPSATPGAIDLLAVCARRTVKGDEKQREKVQEDLRAKEFEMLAKRHLRDIRQDAHIEFR
;
A
#
# COMPACT_ATOMS: atom_id res chain seq x y z
N MET A 1 39.57 21.24 -2.19
CA MET A 1 38.54 20.82 -3.16
C MET A 1 37.56 19.88 -2.46
N HIS A 2 36.52 20.48 -1.85
CA HIS A 2 35.48 19.73 -1.12
C HIS A 2 34.21 19.80 -1.95
N GLN A 3 33.72 18.65 -2.42
CA GLN A 3 32.39 18.54 -3.05
C GLN A 3 31.33 18.52 -1.94
N PRO A 4 30.27 19.31 -2.03
CA PRO A 4 29.14 19.17 -1.13
C PRO A 4 28.23 18.04 -1.60
N VAL A 5 28.03 17.05 -0.73
CA VAL A 5 27.08 15.96 -0.86
C VAL A 5 25.66 16.51 -0.77
N PHE A 6 24.97 16.63 -1.90
CA PHE A 6 23.55 16.94 -1.94
C PHE A 6 22.75 15.64 -1.69
N ARG A 7 22.51 15.31 -0.42
CA ARG A 7 21.41 14.42 -0.03
C ARG A 7 20.20 15.29 0.29
N ARG A 8 19.29 15.41 -0.65
CA ARG A 8 17.90 15.76 -0.37
C ARG A 8 16.99 14.85 -1.17
N SER A 9 16.26 14.04 -0.43
CA SER A 9 15.16 13.19 -0.85
C SER A 9 14.12 14.00 -1.62
N VAL A 10 13.89 13.58 -2.85
CA VAL A 10 12.82 14.10 -3.72
C VAL A 10 11.49 13.56 -3.18
N PRO A 11 10.49 14.37 -2.85
CA PRO A 11 9.16 13.89 -2.52
C PRO A 11 8.38 13.59 -3.80
N ALA A 12 8.73 12.51 -4.49
CA ALA A 12 8.03 12.06 -5.70
C ALA A 12 6.98 10.96 -5.41
N ALA A 13 6.63 10.74 -4.13
CA ALA A 13 5.92 9.53 -3.73
C ALA A 13 4.41 9.70 -3.43
N LEU A 14 3.79 10.86 -3.67
CA LEU A 14 2.43 11.09 -3.19
C LEU A 14 1.29 10.70 -4.15
N LEU A 15 1.55 10.39 -5.41
CA LEU A 15 0.49 10.01 -6.36
C LEU A 15 0.31 8.49 -6.59
N ALA A 16 1.33 7.69 -6.30
CA ALA A 16 1.29 6.25 -6.58
C ALA A 16 0.61 5.41 -5.49
N SER A 17 0.60 5.88 -4.24
CA SER A 17 0.09 5.09 -3.10
C SER A 17 -1.43 5.19 -2.88
N ALA A 18 -2.10 6.19 -3.43
CA ALA A 18 -3.54 6.40 -3.24
C ALA A 18 -4.43 5.51 -4.12
N LEU A 19 -3.88 4.86 -5.14
CA LEU A 19 -4.67 4.05 -6.08
C LEU A 19 -4.90 2.60 -5.62
N LEU A 20 -4.17 2.13 -4.62
CA LEU A 20 -4.22 0.75 -4.12
C LEU A 20 -5.03 0.55 -2.82
N MET A 21 -5.45 1.65 -2.16
CA MET A 21 -6.23 1.60 -0.92
C MET A 21 -7.66 2.10 -1.13
N LEU A 22 -8.44 1.42 -1.97
CA LEU A 22 -9.90 1.51 -1.93
C LEU A 22 -10.43 0.49 -0.90
N GLY A 23 -10.17 0.78 0.36
CA GLY A 23 -10.91 0.17 1.46
C GLY A 23 -12.38 0.55 1.32
N SER A 24 -13.25 -0.45 1.34
CA SER A 24 -14.71 -0.29 1.25
C SER A 24 -15.22 0.61 2.37
N PRO A 25 -16.04 1.63 2.08
CA PRO A 25 -16.78 2.31 3.14
C PRO A 25 -17.89 1.38 3.67
N PRO A 26 -18.25 1.45 4.96
CA PRO A 26 -19.33 0.67 5.53
C PRO A 26 -20.65 1.07 4.88
N LEU A 27 -21.43 0.07 4.48
CA LEU A 27 -22.79 0.22 3.96
C LEU A 27 -23.73 0.69 5.08
N SER A 28 -24.08 1.96 5.07
CA SER A 28 -25.30 2.44 5.75
C SER A 28 -26.52 2.09 4.91
N ALA A 29 -27.46 1.42 5.54
CA ALA A 29 -28.74 1.05 4.96
C ALA A 29 -29.52 2.28 4.46
N ALA A 30 -29.83 2.33 3.18
CA ALA A 30 -30.71 3.33 2.61
C ALA A 30 -32.14 2.83 2.58
N GLN A 31 -33.00 3.63 3.16
CA GLN A 31 -34.45 3.45 3.20
C GLN A 31 -35.09 3.57 1.80
N THR A 32 -36.07 2.74 1.57
CA THR A 32 -36.93 2.68 0.40
C THR A 32 -37.75 3.97 0.22
N GLY A 33 -37.54 4.67 -0.88
CA GLY A 33 -38.36 5.76 -1.38
C GLY A 33 -39.00 5.40 -2.71
N LYS A 34 -40.32 5.59 -2.80
CA LYS A 34 -41.26 5.22 -3.88
C LYS A 34 -40.90 5.79 -5.25
N ALA A 35 -41.13 4.97 -6.26
CA ALA A 35 -41.08 5.31 -7.67
C ALA A 35 -42.01 6.47 -8.06
N GLN A 36 -41.48 7.41 -8.81
CA GLN A 36 -42.24 8.24 -9.76
C GLN A 36 -41.68 8.05 -11.16
N THR A 37 -42.51 7.47 -12.01
CA THR A 37 -42.28 7.33 -13.42
C THR A 37 -42.41 8.70 -14.09
N ALA A 38 -41.34 9.21 -14.68
CA ALA A 38 -41.42 10.26 -15.70
C ALA A 38 -40.64 9.80 -16.91
N ALA A 39 -41.35 9.78 -18.02
CA ALA A 39 -40.84 9.50 -19.34
C ALA A 39 -39.74 10.51 -19.71
N VAL A 40 -38.55 10.05 -20.06
CA VAL A 40 -37.54 10.86 -20.71
C VAL A 40 -37.26 10.24 -22.08
N GLU A 41 -37.66 11.02 -23.08
CA GLU A 41 -37.46 10.78 -24.50
C GLU A 41 -35.98 10.63 -24.87
N LYS A 42 -35.79 9.86 -25.94
CA LYS A 42 -34.57 9.69 -26.71
C LYS A 42 -33.81 11.00 -26.94
N GLN A 43 -32.78 11.23 -26.20
CA GLN A 43 -31.69 12.16 -26.54
C GLN A 43 -30.31 11.52 -26.16
N GLY A 44 -29.92 10.55 -26.93
CA GLY A 44 -28.66 9.82 -26.72
C GLY A 44 -27.82 9.62 -27.99
N ALA A 45 -28.07 10.40 -29.05
CA ALA A 45 -27.36 10.17 -30.31
C ALA A 45 -26.79 11.45 -30.98
N ALA A 46 -26.55 12.53 -30.23
CA ALA A 46 -26.12 13.80 -30.84
C ALA A 46 -24.97 14.53 -30.11
N ALA A 47 -24.08 13.83 -29.45
CA ALA A 47 -22.90 14.45 -28.86
C ALA A 47 -21.55 13.99 -29.48
N ALA A 48 -21.58 13.34 -30.64
CA ALA A 48 -20.37 12.76 -31.27
C ALA A 48 -19.84 13.56 -32.48
N SER A 49 -20.13 14.85 -32.60
CA SER A 49 -19.65 15.61 -33.76
C SER A 49 -19.06 16.96 -33.42
N LYS A 50 -17.97 16.99 -32.64
CA LYS A 50 -17.06 18.14 -32.60
C LYS A 50 -15.68 17.69 -32.06
N ALA A 51 -14.89 17.02 -32.88
CA ALA A 51 -13.42 17.05 -32.78
C ALA A 51 -12.86 16.35 -34.03
N GLY A 52 -11.83 16.91 -34.62
CA GLY A 52 -11.14 16.32 -35.76
C GLY A 52 -10.79 14.86 -35.53
N GLY A 53 -11.10 14.06 -36.53
CA GLY A 53 -10.82 12.64 -36.76
C GLY A 53 -10.32 11.80 -35.60
N GLN A 54 -11.18 11.41 -34.69
CA GLN A 54 -10.83 10.35 -33.72
C GLN A 54 -10.90 9.03 -34.48
N SER A 55 -9.72 8.52 -34.89
CA SER A 55 -9.67 7.22 -35.57
C SER A 55 -10.07 6.12 -34.56
N ILE A 56 -10.94 5.24 -35.01
CA ILE A 56 -11.32 4.03 -34.30
C ILE A 56 -10.15 3.06 -34.44
N VAL A 57 -9.64 2.54 -33.33
CA VAL A 57 -8.53 1.59 -33.27
C VAL A 57 -9.02 0.17 -33.05
N ALA A 58 -10.13 0.03 -32.33
CA ALA A 58 -10.77 -1.27 -32.13
C ALA A 58 -12.29 -1.10 -31.98
N LEU A 59 -13.05 -2.13 -32.37
CA LEU A 59 -14.45 -2.31 -32.03
C LEU A 59 -14.60 -3.48 -31.07
N VAL A 60 -15.38 -3.31 -30.02
CA VAL A 60 -15.68 -4.35 -29.02
C VAL A 60 -17.20 -4.54 -29.02
N ASN A 61 -17.68 -5.61 -29.65
CA ASN A 61 -19.11 -5.84 -29.86
C ASN A 61 -19.80 -4.56 -30.39
N ASP A 62 -19.28 -3.97 -31.48
CA ASP A 62 -19.75 -2.74 -32.13
C ASP A 62 -19.50 -1.42 -31.37
N GLU A 63 -18.98 -1.46 -30.13
CA GLU A 63 -18.61 -0.24 -29.41
C GLU A 63 -17.15 0.17 -29.72
N PRO A 64 -16.92 1.43 -30.14
CA PRO A 64 -15.61 1.88 -30.57
C PRO A 64 -14.67 2.15 -29.38
N VAL A 65 -13.39 1.83 -29.59
CA VAL A 65 -12.24 2.32 -28.81
C VAL A 65 -11.43 3.22 -29.73
N THR A 66 -11.27 4.48 -29.34
CA THR A 66 -10.63 5.51 -30.17
C THR A 66 -9.17 5.73 -29.81
N ALA A 67 -8.39 6.23 -30.78
CA ALA A 67 -7.00 6.62 -30.54
C ALA A 67 -6.87 7.70 -29.46
N TYR A 68 -7.83 8.60 -29.36
CA TYR A 68 -7.88 9.62 -28.31
C TYR A 68 -7.98 8.98 -26.90
N GLU A 69 -8.92 8.06 -26.72
CA GLU A 69 -9.10 7.36 -25.44
C GLU A 69 -7.83 6.58 -25.05
N ILE A 70 -7.20 5.90 -26.01
CA ILE A 70 -5.94 5.19 -25.80
C ILE A 70 -4.84 6.15 -25.37
N GLU A 71 -4.70 7.29 -26.02
CA GLU A 71 -3.69 8.29 -25.67
C GLU A 71 -3.95 8.87 -24.26
N GLN A 72 -5.19 9.22 -23.93
CA GLN A 72 -5.56 9.70 -22.61
C GLN A 72 -5.29 8.67 -21.50
N ARG A 73 -5.64 7.41 -21.77
CA ARG A 73 -5.37 6.31 -20.83
C ARG A 73 -3.87 6.05 -20.69
N ALA A 74 -3.11 6.09 -21.78
CA ALA A 74 -1.66 5.90 -21.74
C ALA A 74 -0.96 7.02 -20.94
N ARG A 75 -1.40 8.26 -21.08
CA ARG A 75 -0.95 9.39 -20.25
C ARG A 75 -1.28 9.15 -18.77
N PHE A 76 -2.51 8.76 -18.47
CA PHE A 76 -2.90 8.44 -17.10
C PHE A 76 -2.04 7.32 -16.50
N LEU A 77 -1.80 6.23 -17.22
CA LEU A 77 -0.94 5.14 -16.77
C LEU A 77 0.50 5.57 -16.54
N SER A 78 1.02 6.54 -17.32
CA SER A 78 2.36 7.08 -17.13
C SER A 78 2.52 7.83 -15.80
N LEU A 79 1.42 8.32 -15.19
CA LEU A 79 1.48 9.03 -13.90
C LEU A 79 1.86 8.12 -12.73
N SER A 80 1.45 6.85 -12.78
CA SER A 80 1.74 5.84 -11.75
C SER A 80 3.08 5.12 -11.94
N SER A 81 3.77 5.35 -13.07
CA SER A 81 5.03 4.70 -13.39
C SER A 81 6.19 5.26 -12.58
N ASN A 82 7.13 4.42 -12.18
CA ASN A 82 8.38 4.88 -11.58
C ASN A 82 9.27 5.54 -12.63
N ILE A 83 9.39 6.85 -12.55
CA ILE A 83 10.15 7.68 -13.50
C ILE A 83 11.46 8.23 -12.92
N GLY A 84 11.81 7.90 -11.66
CA GLY A 84 12.90 8.55 -10.91
C GLY A 84 14.23 8.58 -11.66
N ASP A 85 14.63 7.48 -12.28
CA ASP A 85 15.91 7.41 -13.01
C ASP A 85 15.86 8.18 -14.33
N LYS A 86 14.74 8.11 -15.05
CA LYS A 86 14.54 8.91 -16.29
C LYS A 86 14.48 10.41 -16.00
N VAL A 87 13.92 10.81 -14.86
CA VAL A 87 13.92 12.22 -14.44
C VAL A 87 15.34 12.70 -14.18
N LYS A 88 16.16 11.90 -13.48
CA LYS A 88 17.57 12.24 -13.23
C LYS A 88 18.37 12.39 -14.54
N GLU A 89 18.18 11.44 -15.44
CA GLU A 89 18.83 11.45 -16.76
C GLU A 89 18.41 12.70 -17.57
N ASN A 90 17.10 12.96 -17.68
CA ASN A 90 16.57 14.10 -18.38
C ASN A 90 17.02 15.42 -17.74
N PHE A 91 17.03 15.51 -16.42
CA PHE A 91 17.49 16.70 -15.70
C PHE A 91 18.97 16.97 -15.99
N LYS A 92 19.81 15.93 -15.94
CA LYS A 92 21.24 16.04 -16.28
C LYS A 92 21.41 16.58 -17.70
N ARG A 93 20.71 15.96 -18.67
CA ARG A 93 20.76 16.40 -20.06
C ARG A 93 20.31 17.83 -20.25
N LEU A 94 19.22 18.27 -19.59
CA LEU A 94 18.74 19.64 -19.64
C LEU A 94 19.73 20.60 -18.99
N ALA A 95 20.34 20.24 -17.88
CA ALA A 95 21.30 21.07 -17.17
C ALA A 95 22.61 21.27 -17.98
N GLU A 96 23.01 20.31 -18.79
CA GLU A 96 24.21 20.35 -19.62
C GLU A 96 24.00 21.04 -20.97
N GLN A 97 22.76 21.43 -21.33
CA GLN A 97 22.49 22.16 -22.58
C GLN A 97 23.04 23.56 -22.59
N GLU A 98 23.59 23.96 -23.72
CA GLU A 98 24.08 25.34 -23.91
C GLU A 98 22.98 26.39 -23.73
N SER A 99 21.73 26.08 -24.14
CA SER A 99 20.58 26.94 -23.91
C SER A 99 20.33 27.19 -22.42
N THR A 100 20.54 26.19 -21.55
CA THR A 100 20.42 26.33 -20.09
C THR A 100 21.50 27.24 -19.53
N ASN A 101 22.74 27.10 -20.01
CA ASN A 101 23.85 27.99 -19.65
C ASN A 101 23.58 29.44 -20.08
N GLN A 102 23.05 29.65 -21.30
CA GLN A 102 22.66 30.98 -21.78
C GLN A 102 21.55 31.59 -20.93
N GLN A 103 20.53 30.81 -20.56
CA GLN A 103 19.47 31.30 -19.66
C GLN A 103 19.98 31.66 -18.27
N LEU A 104 20.91 30.86 -17.70
CA LEU A 104 21.55 31.20 -16.43
C LEU A 104 22.37 32.51 -16.51
N ARG A 105 23.10 32.71 -17.60
CA ARG A 105 23.83 33.98 -17.85
C ARG A 105 22.86 35.15 -17.97
N ALA A 106 21.75 35.00 -18.69
CA ALA A 106 20.71 36.01 -18.82
C ALA A 106 20.07 36.36 -17.47
N ILE A 107 19.77 35.34 -16.63
CA ILE A 107 19.27 35.56 -15.27
C ILE A 107 20.27 36.35 -14.43
N MET A 108 21.56 36.01 -14.51
CA MET A 108 22.62 36.74 -13.80
C MET A 108 22.67 38.19 -14.24
N GLN A 109 22.67 38.44 -15.56
CA GLN A 109 22.68 39.81 -16.12
C GLN A 109 21.45 40.60 -15.67
N GLN A 110 20.26 39.98 -15.72
CA GLN A 110 19.03 40.61 -15.25
C GLN A 110 19.08 40.96 -13.76
N VAL A 111 19.68 40.11 -12.92
CA VAL A 111 19.84 40.37 -11.48
C VAL A 111 20.75 41.62 -11.28
N ILE A 112 21.83 41.70 -12.03
CA ILE A 112 22.77 42.84 -11.96
C ILE A 112 22.06 44.14 -12.41
N ASP A 113 21.40 44.11 -13.56
CA ASP A 113 20.76 45.30 -14.17
C ASP A 113 19.58 45.82 -13.33
N SER A 114 18.79 44.90 -12.74
CA SER A 114 17.64 45.27 -11.93
C SER A 114 17.97 45.67 -10.50
N ASN A 115 19.22 45.48 -10.05
CA ASN A 115 19.65 45.75 -8.68
C ASN A 115 20.92 46.62 -8.61
N LYS A 116 21.07 47.54 -9.53
CA LYS A 116 22.21 48.49 -9.57
C LYS A 116 22.33 49.20 -8.22
N GLY A 117 23.52 49.19 -7.64
CA GLY A 117 23.81 49.82 -6.36
C GLY A 117 23.70 48.93 -5.12
N LYS A 118 23.29 47.68 -5.25
CA LYS A 118 23.36 46.72 -4.15
C LYS A 118 24.75 46.12 -3.96
N ALA A 119 25.08 45.75 -2.72
CA ALA A 119 26.36 45.13 -2.42
C ALA A 119 26.47 43.74 -3.10
N PRO A 120 27.71 43.32 -3.47
CA PRO A 120 27.93 42.03 -4.16
C PRO A 120 27.30 40.82 -3.48
N ASP A 121 27.32 40.77 -2.15
CA ASP A 121 26.71 39.64 -1.39
C ASP A 121 25.19 39.61 -1.53
N GLN A 122 24.54 40.77 -1.61
CA GLN A 122 23.09 40.86 -1.85
C GLN A 122 22.74 40.43 -3.28
N LEU A 123 23.51 40.78 -4.27
CA LEU A 123 23.35 40.36 -5.67
C LEU A 123 23.50 38.84 -5.76
N ARG A 124 24.49 38.28 -5.07
CA ARG A 124 24.72 36.83 -5.02
C ARG A 124 23.53 36.07 -4.39
N ALA A 125 23.00 36.59 -3.28
CA ALA A 125 21.81 35.97 -2.63
C ALA A 125 20.59 35.97 -3.56
N ILE A 126 20.33 37.09 -4.26
CA ILE A 126 19.23 37.21 -5.24
C ILE A 126 19.44 36.22 -6.41
N PHE A 127 20.67 36.11 -6.91
CA PHE A 127 21.00 35.19 -7.99
C PHE A 127 20.79 33.72 -7.58
N GLU A 128 21.25 33.32 -6.40
CA GLU A 128 21.05 31.94 -5.91
C GLU A 128 19.55 31.60 -5.76
N GLU A 129 18.72 32.55 -5.31
CA GLU A 129 17.27 32.33 -5.26
C GLU A 129 16.66 32.18 -6.66
N LYS A 130 17.05 33.02 -7.63
CA LYS A 130 16.61 32.91 -9.02
C LYS A 130 17.08 31.64 -9.68
N LYS A 131 18.31 31.23 -9.43
CA LYS A 131 18.89 29.97 -9.89
C LYS A 131 18.13 28.78 -9.33
N LYS A 132 17.73 28.80 -8.05
CA LYS A 132 16.90 27.80 -7.44
C LYS A 132 15.52 27.68 -8.12
N GLN A 133 14.86 28.80 -8.38
CA GLN A 133 13.59 28.83 -9.11
C GLN A 133 13.74 28.25 -10.53
N PHE A 134 14.82 28.59 -11.21
CA PHE A 134 15.15 28.07 -12.53
C PHE A 134 15.41 26.54 -12.48
N SER A 135 16.17 26.07 -11.49
CA SER A 135 16.39 24.64 -11.28
C SER A 135 15.09 23.87 -11.06
N MET A 136 14.13 24.43 -10.31
CA MET A 136 12.80 23.83 -10.14
C MET A 136 12.01 23.77 -11.46
N THR A 137 12.23 24.74 -12.35
CA THR A 137 11.62 24.72 -13.70
C THR A 137 12.22 23.63 -14.56
N LEU A 138 13.53 23.45 -14.54
CA LEU A 138 14.22 22.36 -15.24
C LEU A 138 13.80 20.98 -14.71
N GLU A 139 13.64 20.84 -13.39
CA GLU A 139 13.15 19.59 -12.78
C GLU A 139 11.74 19.27 -13.27
N ARG A 140 10.85 20.27 -13.34
CA ARG A 140 9.49 20.09 -13.87
C ARG A 140 9.52 19.65 -15.33
N GLN A 141 10.37 20.26 -16.17
CA GLN A 141 10.55 19.86 -17.56
C GLN A 141 11.11 18.45 -17.69
N ALA A 142 12.05 18.06 -16.82
CA ALA A 142 12.60 16.70 -16.78
C ALA A 142 11.54 15.66 -16.42
N ILE A 143 10.65 15.97 -15.46
CA ILE A 143 9.53 15.12 -15.07
C ILE A 143 8.55 14.97 -16.24
N GLU A 144 8.16 16.06 -16.87
CA GLU A 144 7.23 16.05 -18.00
C GLU A 144 7.79 15.26 -19.20
N SER A 145 9.06 15.49 -19.53
CA SER A 145 9.77 14.76 -20.59
C SER A 145 9.88 13.26 -20.26
N ALA A 146 10.13 12.90 -19.00
CA ALA A 146 10.20 11.49 -18.59
C ALA A 146 8.82 10.79 -18.71
N ARG A 147 7.74 11.47 -18.34
CA ARG A 147 6.37 10.95 -18.46
C ARG A 147 5.94 10.82 -19.91
N SER A 148 6.10 11.87 -20.70
CA SER A 148 5.71 11.86 -22.12
C SER A 148 6.48 10.81 -22.91
N GLY A 149 7.74 10.55 -22.59
CA GLY A 149 8.53 9.49 -23.18
C GLY A 149 8.04 8.06 -22.84
N LEU A 150 7.23 7.88 -21.79
CA LEU A 150 6.63 6.59 -21.45
C LEU A 150 5.29 6.35 -22.16
N VAL A 151 4.59 7.38 -22.57
CA VAL A 151 3.24 7.28 -23.16
C VAL A 151 3.18 6.27 -24.32
N PRO A 152 4.11 6.27 -25.29
CA PRO A 152 4.07 5.26 -26.38
C PRO A 152 4.11 3.82 -25.88
N GLN A 153 4.88 3.56 -24.83
CA GLN A 153 5.02 2.22 -24.23
C GLN A 153 3.75 1.79 -23.50
N MET A 154 2.98 2.76 -22.97
CA MET A 154 1.73 2.52 -22.26
C MET A 154 0.53 2.29 -23.19
N ARG A 155 0.60 2.65 -24.48
CA ARG A 155 -0.53 2.58 -25.40
C ARG A 155 -1.13 1.19 -25.53
N LYS A 156 -0.31 0.14 -25.63
CA LYS A 156 -0.80 -1.24 -25.70
C LYS A 156 -1.57 -1.63 -24.45
N GLY A 157 -1.04 -1.35 -23.27
CA GLY A 157 -1.73 -1.60 -22.00
C GLY A 157 -3.02 -0.76 -21.88
N ALA A 158 -2.98 0.49 -22.32
CA ALA A 158 -4.14 1.38 -22.35
C ALA A 158 -5.26 0.85 -23.24
N GLN A 159 -4.92 0.33 -24.41
CA GLN A 159 -5.87 -0.28 -25.35
C GLN A 159 -6.53 -1.51 -24.72
N GLU A 160 -5.75 -2.39 -24.10
CA GLU A 160 -6.28 -3.57 -23.42
C GLU A 160 -7.22 -3.19 -22.27
N GLU A 161 -6.85 -2.20 -21.44
CA GLU A 161 -7.72 -1.71 -20.37
C GLU A 161 -9.05 -1.14 -20.91
N LEU A 162 -9.02 -0.40 -22.01
CA LEU A 162 -10.23 0.16 -22.63
C LEU A 162 -11.14 -0.92 -23.21
N ILE A 163 -10.56 -1.96 -23.84
CA ILE A 163 -11.32 -3.12 -24.31
C ILE A 163 -12.02 -3.79 -23.14
N GLU A 164 -11.30 -4.05 -22.03
CA GLU A 164 -11.90 -4.62 -20.84
C GLU A 164 -12.98 -3.72 -20.22
N GLU A 165 -12.81 -2.41 -20.26
CA GLU A 165 -13.84 -1.47 -19.78
C GLU A 165 -15.11 -1.55 -20.60
N ARG A 166 -15.02 -1.64 -21.93
CA ARG A 166 -16.21 -1.86 -22.79
C ARG A 166 -16.93 -3.15 -22.41
N LEU A 167 -16.21 -4.25 -22.28
CA LEU A 167 -16.78 -5.54 -21.88
C LEU A 167 -17.46 -5.47 -20.50
N LYS A 168 -16.82 -4.83 -19.53
CA LYS A 168 -17.38 -4.64 -18.18
C LYS A 168 -18.67 -3.82 -18.18
N LEU A 169 -18.71 -2.74 -18.97
CA LEU A 169 -19.90 -1.91 -19.11
C LEU A 169 -21.03 -2.64 -19.83
N GLN A 170 -20.72 -3.37 -20.89
CA GLN A 170 -21.70 -4.19 -21.62
C GLN A 170 -22.29 -5.28 -20.72
N GLU A 171 -21.46 -5.96 -19.95
CA GLU A 171 -21.93 -6.98 -19.00
C GLU A 171 -22.76 -6.37 -17.87
N ALA A 172 -22.40 -5.19 -17.37
CA ALA A 172 -23.21 -4.45 -16.40
C ALA A 172 -24.60 -4.12 -16.98
N LYS A 173 -24.64 -3.56 -18.18
CA LYS A 173 -25.88 -3.24 -18.90
C LYS A 173 -26.75 -4.48 -19.15
N LYS A 174 -26.14 -5.60 -19.58
CA LYS A 174 -26.82 -6.89 -19.79
C LYS A 174 -27.46 -7.42 -18.49
N ASN A 175 -26.88 -7.14 -17.35
CA ASN A 175 -27.41 -7.52 -16.02
C ASN A 175 -28.33 -6.45 -15.41
N GLY A 176 -28.76 -5.42 -16.17
CA GLY A 176 -29.63 -4.35 -15.69
C GLY A 176 -28.99 -3.48 -14.62
N ILE A 177 -27.67 -3.32 -14.67
CA ILE A 177 -26.92 -2.46 -13.75
C ILE A 177 -26.60 -1.16 -14.47
N GLU A 178 -27.19 -0.08 -13.97
CA GLU A 178 -26.89 1.28 -14.39
C GLU A 178 -26.13 2.01 -13.29
N VAL A 179 -24.97 2.56 -13.65
CA VAL A 179 -24.14 3.35 -12.73
C VAL A 179 -24.46 4.82 -12.94
N SER A 180 -25.01 5.46 -11.92
CA SER A 180 -25.36 6.88 -11.95
C SER A 180 -24.13 7.78 -11.98
N ASP A 181 -24.28 8.99 -12.54
CA ASP A 181 -23.24 10.01 -12.52
C ASP A 181 -22.87 10.43 -11.08
N GLU A 182 -23.84 10.38 -10.17
CA GLU A 182 -23.63 10.66 -8.75
C GLU A 182 -22.67 9.66 -8.09
N GLU A 183 -22.79 8.36 -8.41
CA GLU A 183 -21.89 7.33 -7.88
C GLU A 183 -20.48 7.52 -8.43
N VAL A 184 -20.34 7.81 -9.72
CA VAL A 184 -19.05 8.13 -10.35
C VAL A 184 -18.45 9.37 -9.71
N ARG A 185 -19.23 10.42 -9.53
CA ARG A 185 -18.80 11.68 -8.92
C ARG A 185 -18.32 11.46 -7.47
N ARG A 186 -19.02 10.64 -6.71
CA ARG A 186 -18.62 10.31 -5.31
C ARG A 186 -17.23 9.67 -5.26
N VAL A 187 -16.95 8.71 -6.16
CA VAL A 187 -15.63 8.07 -6.24
C VAL A 187 -14.58 9.08 -6.71
N PHE A 188 -14.90 9.90 -7.71
CA PHE A 188 -13.99 10.92 -8.22
C PHE A 188 -13.65 11.97 -7.17
N LYS A 189 -14.65 12.43 -6.41
CA LYS A 189 -14.47 13.34 -5.28
C LYS A 189 -13.61 12.72 -4.18
N GLY A 190 -13.87 11.46 -3.81
CA GLY A 190 -13.03 10.75 -2.84
C GLY A 190 -11.55 10.68 -3.25
N LEU A 191 -11.28 10.55 -4.56
CA LEU A 191 -9.90 10.60 -5.07
C LEU A 191 -9.31 12.01 -4.98
N ALA A 192 -10.09 13.06 -5.25
CA ALA A 192 -9.67 14.45 -5.08
C ALA A 192 -9.35 14.76 -3.61
N ASP A 193 -10.23 14.36 -2.68
CA ASP A 193 -10.07 14.54 -1.23
C ASP A 193 -8.80 13.82 -0.72
N ASN A 194 -8.52 12.61 -1.18
CA ASN A 194 -7.27 11.88 -0.86
C ASN A 194 -6.01 12.61 -1.35
N ASN A 195 -6.13 13.39 -2.42
CA ASN A 195 -5.05 14.26 -2.92
C ASN A 195 -5.08 15.67 -2.30
N LYS A 196 -5.94 15.91 -1.31
CA LYS A 196 -6.11 17.22 -0.62
C LYS A 196 -6.50 18.34 -1.59
N MET A 197 -7.33 18.03 -2.57
CA MET A 197 -7.82 18.94 -3.61
C MET A 197 -9.35 18.97 -3.62
N THR A 198 -9.94 20.09 -4.05
CA THR A 198 -11.35 20.11 -4.46
C THR A 198 -11.52 19.36 -5.77
N GLU A 199 -12.76 19.00 -6.14
CA GLU A 199 -13.05 18.34 -7.40
C GLU A 199 -12.56 19.17 -8.60
N GLU A 200 -12.79 20.50 -8.56
CA GLU A 200 -12.37 21.44 -9.59
C GLU A 200 -10.84 21.55 -9.69
N GLN A 201 -10.16 21.66 -8.55
CA GLN A 201 -8.70 21.68 -8.49
C GLN A 201 -8.11 20.40 -9.06
N PHE A 202 -8.72 19.25 -8.76
CA PHE A 202 -8.28 17.96 -9.26
C PHE A 202 -8.46 17.83 -10.77
N VAL A 203 -9.59 18.30 -11.33
CA VAL A 203 -9.82 18.37 -12.78
C VAL A 203 -8.76 19.26 -13.46
N GLN A 204 -8.46 20.44 -12.90
CA GLN A 204 -7.43 21.32 -13.44
C GLN A 204 -6.03 20.70 -13.34
N HIS A 205 -5.76 19.98 -12.26
CA HIS A 205 -4.51 19.27 -12.08
C HIS A 205 -4.33 18.17 -13.15
N LEU A 206 -5.35 17.35 -13.38
CA LEU A 206 -5.34 16.32 -14.44
C LEU A 206 -5.14 16.95 -15.81
N LYS A 207 -5.86 18.05 -16.10
CA LYS A 207 -5.72 18.80 -17.35
C LYS A 207 -4.28 19.32 -17.52
N GLY A 208 -3.67 19.85 -16.45
CA GLY A 208 -2.26 20.27 -16.46
C GLY A 208 -1.29 19.13 -16.75
N LEU A 209 -1.66 17.89 -16.43
CA LEU A 209 -0.92 16.66 -16.77
C LEU A 209 -1.28 16.10 -18.15
N GLY A 210 -2.15 16.76 -18.90
CA GLY A 210 -2.61 16.34 -20.23
C GLY A 210 -3.58 15.16 -20.19
N VAL A 211 -4.26 14.91 -19.06
CA VAL A 211 -5.25 13.85 -18.88
C VAL A 211 -6.66 14.44 -18.81
N ASP A 212 -7.58 13.92 -19.63
CA ASP A 212 -8.99 14.27 -19.57
C ASP A 212 -9.65 13.55 -18.37
N ALA A 213 -10.26 14.35 -17.48
CA ALA A 213 -10.96 13.82 -16.31
C ALA A 213 -12.14 12.90 -16.67
N ASN A 214 -12.77 13.07 -17.85
CA ASN A 214 -13.86 12.22 -18.29
C ASN A 214 -13.38 10.78 -18.55
N THR A 215 -12.20 10.60 -19.12
CA THR A 215 -11.60 9.26 -19.31
C THR A 215 -11.45 8.52 -17.96
N LEU A 216 -11.12 9.23 -16.90
CA LEU A 216 -11.02 8.65 -15.56
C LEU A 216 -12.41 8.36 -14.97
N LYS A 217 -13.38 9.22 -15.20
CA LYS A 217 -14.77 9.01 -14.77
C LYS A 217 -15.38 7.76 -15.43
N GLU A 218 -15.16 7.56 -16.73
CA GLU A 218 -15.62 6.34 -17.43
C GLU A 218 -14.96 5.07 -16.88
N ARG A 219 -13.69 5.12 -16.55
CA ARG A 219 -13.02 4.02 -15.86
C ARG A 219 -13.70 3.68 -14.53
N PHE A 220 -14.07 4.69 -13.73
CA PHE A 220 -14.79 4.47 -12.48
C PHE A 220 -16.17 3.88 -12.72
N ARG A 221 -16.89 4.35 -13.76
CA ARG A 221 -18.19 3.80 -14.16
C ARG A 221 -18.08 2.30 -14.45
N ALA A 222 -17.11 1.91 -15.27
CA ALA A 222 -16.85 0.51 -15.58
C ALA A 222 -16.49 -0.31 -14.32
N MET A 223 -15.66 0.24 -13.43
CA MET A 223 -15.25 -0.42 -12.20
C MET A 223 -16.43 -0.61 -11.23
N ILE A 224 -17.30 0.40 -11.06
CA ILE A 224 -18.49 0.32 -10.19
C ILE A 224 -19.46 -0.71 -10.74
N GLY A 225 -19.81 -0.61 -12.03
CA GLY A 225 -20.72 -1.55 -12.69
C GLY A 225 -20.22 -2.99 -12.62
N TRP A 226 -18.95 -3.21 -12.92
CA TRP A 226 -18.33 -4.52 -12.84
C TRP A 226 -18.36 -5.12 -11.44
N ARG A 227 -18.03 -4.33 -10.42
CA ARG A 227 -18.08 -4.78 -9.02
C ARG A 227 -19.48 -5.26 -8.64
N GLU A 228 -20.51 -4.55 -9.10
CA GLU A 228 -21.90 -4.92 -8.84
C GLU A 228 -22.30 -6.20 -9.60
N VAL A 229 -21.87 -6.38 -10.86
CA VAL A 229 -22.03 -7.64 -11.60
C VAL A 229 -21.47 -8.81 -10.81
N ILE A 230 -20.20 -8.70 -10.39
CA ILE A 230 -19.50 -9.77 -9.68
C ILE A 230 -20.17 -10.07 -8.36
N ARG A 231 -20.57 -9.04 -7.61
CA ARG A 231 -21.27 -9.20 -6.35
C ARG A 231 -22.61 -9.93 -6.54
N ARG A 232 -23.44 -9.53 -7.48
CA ARG A 232 -24.75 -10.17 -7.72
C ARG A 232 -24.59 -11.61 -8.19
N ARG A 233 -23.65 -11.87 -9.08
CA ARG A 233 -23.48 -13.19 -9.70
C ARG A 233 -22.85 -14.21 -8.76
N PHE A 234 -21.89 -13.79 -7.93
CA PHE A 234 -21.02 -14.71 -7.19
C PHE A 234 -21.16 -14.64 -5.67
N SER A 235 -22.00 -13.75 -5.11
CA SER A 235 -22.14 -13.63 -3.65
C SER A 235 -22.53 -14.93 -2.95
N ALA A 236 -23.36 -15.76 -3.60
CA ALA A 236 -23.78 -17.05 -3.05
C ALA A 236 -22.68 -18.12 -3.12
N LEU A 237 -21.65 -17.94 -3.95
CA LEU A 237 -20.56 -18.90 -4.14
C LEU A 237 -19.35 -18.57 -3.24
N VAL A 238 -19.21 -17.31 -2.83
CA VAL A 238 -18.08 -16.87 -2.00
C VAL A 238 -18.38 -17.13 -0.53
N SER A 239 -17.73 -18.13 0.01
CA SER A 239 -17.84 -18.48 1.43
C SER A 239 -16.47 -18.73 2.03
N VAL A 240 -16.13 -18.01 3.09
CA VAL A 240 -14.87 -18.17 3.81
C VAL A 240 -15.15 -18.94 5.09
N THR A 241 -14.52 -20.08 5.27
CA THR A 241 -14.68 -20.92 6.46
C THR A 241 -13.82 -20.42 7.62
N GLN A 242 -14.23 -20.73 8.86
CA GLN A 242 -13.44 -20.39 10.05
C GLN A 242 -12.02 -20.98 10.01
N ARG A 243 -11.87 -22.19 9.43
CA ARG A 243 -10.55 -22.85 9.28
C ARG A 243 -9.61 -22.07 8.35
N GLU A 244 -10.15 -21.48 7.29
CA GLU A 244 -9.36 -20.63 6.38
C GLU A 244 -8.93 -19.33 7.06
N ILE A 245 -9.83 -18.72 7.84
CA ILE A 245 -9.51 -17.53 8.65
C ILE A 245 -8.41 -17.88 9.65
N ASP A 246 -8.56 -18.97 10.43
CA ASP A 246 -7.57 -19.40 11.42
C ASP A 246 -6.20 -19.66 10.77
N ARG A 247 -6.18 -20.33 9.62
CA ARG A 247 -4.95 -20.58 8.86
C ARG A 247 -4.30 -19.29 8.35
N ALA A 248 -5.10 -18.37 7.83
CA ALA A 248 -4.59 -17.12 7.30
C ALA A 248 -4.08 -16.18 8.41
N VAL A 249 -4.77 -16.13 9.55
CA VAL A 249 -4.31 -15.40 10.75
C VAL A 249 -2.98 -15.99 11.25
N SER A 250 -2.86 -17.33 11.28
CA SER A 250 -1.61 -17.99 11.67
C SER A 250 -0.46 -17.77 10.69
N ALA A 251 -0.75 -17.62 9.39
CA ALA A 251 0.25 -17.44 8.34
C ALA A 251 0.72 -15.98 8.17
N SER A 252 0.00 -15.00 8.70
CA SER A 252 0.32 -13.58 8.53
C SER A 252 1.54 -13.09 9.32
N GLY A 253 2.31 -14.01 9.95
CA GLY A 253 3.65 -13.75 10.51
C GLY A 253 3.68 -12.92 11.80
N ASP A 254 2.74 -12.01 11.98
CA ASP A 254 2.50 -11.34 13.26
C ASP A 254 1.72 -12.23 14.24
N GLY A 255 1.28 -13.41 13.80
CA GLY A 255 0.32 -14.24 14.52
C GLY A 255 0.69 -15.71 14.73
N ALA A 256 1.80 -16.22 14.20
CA ALA A 256 2.21 -17.61 14.53
C ALA A 256 2.58 -17.74 16.02
N ASP A 257 3.11 -16.68 16.60
CA ASP A 257 3.43 -16.58 18.05
C ASP A 257 2.30 -15.91 18.85
N ASP A 258 1.45 -15.09 18.23
CA ASP A 258 0.37 -14.33 18.88
C ASP A 258 -0.92 -15.15 19.08
N GLY A 259 -1.03 -16.33 18.45
CA GLY A 259 -2.14 -17.24 18.64
C GLY A 259 -2.07 -18.04 19.94
N VAL A 260 -0.95 -18.01 20.66
CA VAL A 260 -0.74 -18.74 21.91
C VAL A 260 -0.09 -17.81 22.93
N GLU A 261 -0.67 -17.71 24.10
CA GLU A 261 0.00 -17.15 25.27
C GLU A 261 0.50 -18.27 26.17
N LEU A 262 1.71 -18.09 26.68
CA LEU A 262 2.37 -19.02 27.58
C LEU A 262 2.35 -18.45 29.00
N HIS A 263 1.84 -19.23 29.95
CA HIS A 263 2.07 -18.94 31.37
C HIS A 263 3.49 -19.38 31.71
N VAL A 264 4.36 -18.43 31.92
CA VAL A 264 5.79 -18.67 32.17
C VAL A 264 6.13 -18.25 33.60
N GLN A 265 6.84 -19.12 34.31
CA GLN A 265 7.47 -18.79 35.58
C GLN A 265 8.98 -18.75 35.40
N LYS A 266 9.60 -17.82 36.09
CA LYS A 266 11.05 -17.53 35.99
C LYS A 266 11.72 -17.57 37.35
N MET A 267 12.88 -18.25 37.45
CA MET A 267 13.82 -18.10 38.52
C MET A 267 15.10 -17.46 38.01
N THR A 268 15.56 -16.43 38.66
CA THR A 268 16.79 -15.68 38.31
C THR A 268 17.83 -15.85 39.41
N LEU A 269 18.93 -16.46 39.04
CA LEU A 269 20.12 -16.60 39.92
C LEU A 269 21.08 -15.44 39.63
N SER A 270 21.15 -14.47 40.52
CA SER A 270 22.01 -13.31 40.34
C SER A 270 23.49 -13.68 40.35
N LEU A 271 24.26 -13.10 39.45
CA LEU A 271 25.72 -13.18 39.38
C LEU A 271 26.32 -11.88 39.97
N PRO A 272 27.45 -11.96 40.74
CA PRO A 272 28.19 -10.78 41.14
C PRO A 272 28.68 -9.97 39.93
N THR A 273 28.85 -8.67 40.10
CA THR A 273 29.16 -7.72 38.99
C THR A 273 30.52 -8.00 38.29
N ALA A 274 31.42 -8.76 38.94
CA ALA A 274 32.72 -9.17 38.40
C ALA A 274 32.88 -10.69 38.44
N SER A 275 31.88 -11.42 37.93
CA SER A 275 31.95 -12.90 37.93
C SER A 275 32.98 -13.40 36.94
N ASP A 276 33.93 -14.24 37.46
CA ASP A 276 34.82 -15.01 36.62
C ASP A 276 34.14 -16.27 36.06
N GLN A 277 34.83 -16.97 35.17
CA GLN A 277 34.31 -18.17 34.51
C GLN A 277 34.01 -19.30 35.53
N ALA A 278 34.74 -19.39 36.64
CA ALA A 278 34.52 -20.40 37.66
C ALA A 278 33.23 -20.11 38.47
N GLN A 279 32.98 -18.86 38.80
CA GLN A 279 31.73 -18.44 39.46
C GLN A 279 30.51 -18.64 38.56
N MET A 280 30.62 -18.37 37.25
CA MET A 280 29.59 -18.64 36.30
C MET A 280 29.28 -20.14 36.19
N ALA A 281 30.32 -20.98 36.07
CA ALA A 281 30.16 -22.43 36.04
C ALA A 281 29.47 -22.98 37.30
N LYS A 282 29.87 -22.46 38.50
CA LYS A 282 29.24 -22.82 39.78
C LYS A 282 27.75 -22.46 39.79
N ARG A 283 27.38 -21.25 39.34
CA ARG A 283 25.98 -20.83 39.28
C ARG A 283 25.16 -21.64 38.26
N PHE A 284 25.77 -22.03 37.14
CA PHE A 284 25.12 -22.97 36.20
C PHE A 284 24.84 -24.33 36.82
N ALA A 285 25.81 -24.85 37.60
CA ALA A 285 25.63 -26.13 38.31
C ALA A 285 24.51 -26.02 39.38
N GLU A 286 24.42 -24.91 40.10
CA GLU A 286 23.32 -24.62 41.03
C GLU A 286 21.96 -24.54 40.31
N ALA A 287 21.88 -23.86 39.17
CA ALA A 287 20.69 -23.79 38.36
C ALA A 287 20.25 -25.16 37.83
N GLU A 288 21.17 -25.99 37.34
CA GLU A 288 20.89 -27.38 36.96
C GLU A 288 20.45 -28.26 38.15
N ALA A 289 20.98 -28.05 39.33
CA ALA A 289 20.55 -28.73 40.54
C ALA A 289 19.08 -28.36 40.91
N LEU A 290 18.71 -27.09 40.78
CA LEU A 290 17.34 -26.62 40.96
C LEU A 290 16.42 -27.21 39.90
N ARG A 291 16.84 -27.24 38.64
CA ARG A 291 16.09 -27.86 37.54
C ARG A 291 15.80 -29.34 37.82
N ARG A 292 16.75 -30.10 38.32
CA ARG A 292 16.52 -31.53 38.67
C ARG A 292 15.50 -31.72 39.81
N LYS A 293 15.41 -30.75 40.73
CA LYS A 293 14.44 -30.77 41.85
C LYS A 293 13.05 -30.24 41.43
N PHE A 294 12.91 -29.71 40.20
CA PHE A 294 11.68 -29.17 39.72
C PHE A 294 10.60 -30.25 39.53
N GLY A 295 9.56 -30.16 40.33
CA GLY A 295 8.41 -31.06 40.29
C GLY A 295 7.14 -30.44 39.72
N GLY A 296 7.30 -29.51 38.77
CA GLY A 296 6.23 -28.73 38.16
C GLY A 296 6.09 -27.30 38.75
N CYS A 297 5.31 -26.45 38.07
CA CYS A 297 5.22 -25.03 38.39
C CYS A 297 4.82 -24.69 39.83
N LYS A 298 4.01 -25.56 40.47
CA LYS A 298 3.63 -25.36 41.88
C LYS A 298 4.80 -25.42 42.84
N SER A 299 5.88 -26.12 42.48
CA SER A 299 7.07 -26.26 43.31
C SER A 299 8.06 -25.11 43.15
N MET A 300 7.97 -24.34 42.07
CA MET A 300 8.98 -23.37 41.63
C MET A 300 9.21 -22.24 42.67
N ALA A 301 8.13 -21.69 43.22
CA ALA A 301 8.20 -20.65 44.25
C ALA A 301 8.85 -21.16 45.56
N GLY A 302 8.59 -22.42 45.92
CA GLY A 302 9.24 -23.08 47.10
C GLY A 302 10.73 -23.26 46.87
N LEU A 303 11.11 -23.84 45.73
CA LEU A 303 12.52 -24.03 45.34
C LEU A 303 13.33 -22.72 45.34
N ALA A 304 12.72 -21.64 44.89
CA ALA A 304 13.37 -20.32 44.86
C ALA A 304 13.59 -19.78 46.28
N LYS A 305 12.70 -20.05 47.22
CA LYS A 305 12.87 -19.63 48.64
C LYS A 305 13.95 -20.40 49.37
N GLU A 306 14.18 -21.67 49.02
CA GLU A 306 15.20 -22.53 49.63
C GLU A 306 16.59 -22.24 49.09
N ALA A 307 16.72 -21.56 47.96
CA ALA A 307 18.00 -21.29 47.31
C ALA A 307 18.46 -19.83 47.53
N PRO A 308 19.64 -19.60 48.17
CA PRO A 308 20.12 -18.27 48.45
C PRO A 308 20.43 -17.49 47.14
N GLY A 309 19.95 -16.25 47.07
CA GLY A 309 20.20 -15.36 45.93
C GLY A 309 19.40 -15.71 44.65
N VAL A 310 18.32 -16.47 44.78
CA VAL A 310 17.38 -16.78 43.71
C VAL A 310 16.14 -15.92 43.86
N LYS A 311 15.76 -15.24 42.79
CA LYS A 311 14.50 -14.48 42.67
C LYS A 311 13.50 -15.30 41.88
N PHE A 312 12.26 -15.32 42.34
CA PHE A 312 11.14 -15.94 41.63
C PHE A 312 10.24 -14.84 41.03
N ASP A 313 9.81 -15.03 39.80
CA ASP A 313 8.85 -14.15 39.11
C ASP A 313 7.81 -15.01 38.38
N ASP A 314 6.53 -14.75 38.66
CA ASP A 314 5.41 -15.32 37.92
C ASP A 314 5.00 -14.34 36.82
N MET A 315 5.56 -14.52 35.65
CA MET A 315 5.30 -13.67 34.47
C MET A 315 3.87 -13.77 33.95
N LYS A 316 3.06 -14.68 34.49
CA LYS A 316 1.69 -14.97 34.06
C LYS A 316 1.63 -15.36 32.57
N PHE A 317 0.52 -15.03 31.90
CA PHE A 317 0.38 -15.27 30.48
C PHE A 317 1.03 -14.15 29.68
N ILE A 318 2.05 -14.50 28.94
CA ILE A 318 2.81 -13.59 28.08
C ILE A 318 2.78 -14.09 26.64
N LYS A 319 2.88 -13.18 25.69
CA LYS A 319 3.02 -13.52 24.28
C LYS A 319 4.44 -13.98 24.00
N PRO A 320 4.64 -15.08 23.23
CA PRO A 320 5.99 -15.53 22.86
C PRO A 320 6.82 -14.45 22.16
N SER A 321 6.17 -13.57 21.38
CA SER A 321 6.81 -12.44 20.70
C SER A 321 7.49 -11.42 21.63
N SER A 322 7.13 -11.41 22.93
CA SER A 322 7.80 -10.56 23.94
C SER A 322 9.14 -11.11 24.42
N ILE A 323 9.51 -12.33 24.00
CA ILE A 323 10.74 -13.01 24.41
C ILE A 323 11.67 -13.10 23.21
N SER A 324 12.96 -12.79 23.43
CA SER A 324 13.98 -12.87 22.38
C SER A 324 14.40 -14.31 22.06
N GLU A 325 14.86 -14.53 20.83
CA GLU A 325 15.51 -15.80 20.46
C GLU A 325 16.88 -15.96 21.18
N PRO A 326 17.30 -17.19 21.48
CA PRO A 326 16.69 -18.48 21.15
C PRO A 326 15.64 -18.97 22.17
N THR A 327 15.43 -18.23 23.27
CA THR A 327 14.56 -18.65 24.39
C THR A 327 13.10 -18.81 23.96
N ARG A 328 12.61 -17.99 23.02
CA ARG A 328 11.26 -18.07 22.46
C ARG A 328 11.02 -19.42 21.81
N SER A 329 11.89 -19.85 20.92
CA SER A 329 11.77 -21.14 20.23
C SER A 329 11.78 -22.32 21.21
N LEU A 330 12.57 -22.25 22.27
CA LEU A 330 12.62 -23.26 23.31
C LEU A 330 11.31 -23.31 24.11
N LEU A 331 10.75 -22.17 24.50
CA LEU A 331 9.46 -22.10 25.22
C LEU A 331 8.30 -22.62 24.36
N LEU A 332 8.31 -22.34 23.07
CA LEU A 332 7.28 -22.85 22.14
C LEU A 332 7.36 -24.36 21.96
N SER A 333 8.55 -24.94 21.96
CA SER A 333 8.77 -26.38 21.79
C SER A 333 8.61 -27.20 23.09
N ALA A 334 8.75 -26.58 24.27
CA ALA A 334 8.59 -27.24 25.56
C ALA A 334 7.14 -27.68 25.80
N LYS A 335 6.89 -28.68 26.61
CA LYS A 335 5.55 -29.09 27.04
C LYS A 335 5.11 -28.31 28.27
N ASP A 336 3.79 -28.27 28.51
CA ASP A 336 3.27 -27.69 29.73
C ASP A 336 3.76 -28.50 30.95
N GLY A 337 4.32 -27.78 31.92
CA GLY A 337 4.98 -28.37 33.08
C GLY A 337 6.49 -28.58 32.93
N ASP A 338 7.07 -28.30 31.75
CA ASP A 338 8.51 -28.44 31.53
C ASP A 338 9.30 -27.18 31.97
N MET A 339 10.51 -27.42 32.48
CA MET A 339 11.50 -26.39 32.74
C MET A 339 12.63 -26.44 31.72
N LEU A 340 12.91 -25.29 31.11
CA LEU A 340 13.99 -25.14 30.12
C LEU A 340 15.38 -25.31 30.76
N PRO A 341 16.41 -25.65 29.97
CA PRO A 341 17.79 -25.56 30.39
C PRO A 341 18.14 -24.14 30.89
N PRO A 342 19.07 -24.02 31.89
CA PRO A 342 19.51 -22.71 32.33
C PRO A 342 20.07 -21.87 31.19
N SER A 343 19.71 -20.61 31.12
CA SER A 343 20.21 -19.64 30.15
C SER A 343 20.95 -18.49 30.80
N ALA A 344 22.11 -18.12 30.25
CA ALA A 344 22.86 -16.96 30.72
C ALA A 344 22.22 -15.67 30.19
N THR A 345 22.01 -14.73 31.09
CA THR A 345 21.61 -13.36 30.82
C THR A 345 22.61 -12.38 31.42
N PRO A 346 22.63 -11.10 31.00
CA PRO A 346 23.55 -10.13 31.58
C PRO A 346 23.38 -10.02 33.11
N GLY A 347 24.38 -10.49 33.88
CA GLY A 347 24.37 -10.44 35.35
C GLY A 347 23.55 -11.53 36.05
N ALA A 348 23.06 -12.55 35.35
CA ALA A 348 22.25 -13.62 35.95
C ALA A 348 22.20 -14.90 35.10
N ILE A 349 21.71 -15.98 35.73
CA ILE A 349 21.28 -17.20 35.04
C ILE A 349 19.80 -17.37 35.27
N ASP A 350 19.05 -17.50 34.19
CA ASP A 350 17.60 -17.65 34.18
C ASP A 350 17.18 -19.11 33.97
N LEU A 351 16.22 -19.56 34.76
CA LEU A 351 15.48 -20.79 34.59
C LEU A 351 14.02 -20.42 34.29
N LEU A 352 13.52 -20.90 33.19
CA LEU A 352 12.14 -20.65 32.73
C LEU A 352 11.35 -21.97 32.71
N ALA A 353 10.12 -21.93 33.18
CA ALA A 353 9.19 -23.05 33.11
C ALA A 353 7.90 -22.64 32.40
N VAL A 354 7.42 -23.48 31.48
CA VAL A 354 6.11 -23.32 30.83
C VAL A 354 5.07 -24.01 31.71
N CYS A 355 4.16 -23.23 32.29
CA CYS A 355 3.17 -23.76 33.23
C CYS A 355 1.84 -24.11 32.56
N ALA A 356 1.44 -23.35 31.57
CA ALA A 356 0.22 -23.57 30.81
C ALA A 356 0.28 -22.82 29.46
N ARG A 357 -0.53 -23.26 28.53
CA ARG A 357 -0.76 -22.57 27.26
C ARG A 357 -2.23 -22.25 27.13
N ARG A 358 -2.51 -21.09 26.58
CA ARG A 358 -3.86 -20.76 26.15
C ARG A 358 -3.84 -20.24 24.72
N THR A 359 -4.77 -20.69 23.92
CA THR A 359 -4.96 -20.12 22.59
C THR A 359 -5.68 -18.79 22.76
N VAL A 360 -5.05 -17.72 22.36
CA VAL A 360 -5.71 -16.41 22.25
C VAL A 360 -6.38 -16.41 20.88
N LYS A 361 -7.70 -16.36 20.87
CA LYS A 361 -8.42 -16.05 19.62
C LYS A 361 -7.90 -14.69 19.19
N GLY A 362 -7.26 -14.62 18.02
CA GLY A 362 -6.76 -13.36 17.46
C GLY A 362 -7.83 -12.28 17.58
N ASP A 363 -7.40 -11.02 17.73
CA ASP A 363 -8.29 -9.87 17.87
C ASP A 363 -9.42 -10.00 16.83
N GLU A 364 -10.65 -9.92 17.27
CA GLU A 364 -11.84 -10.09 16.42
C GLU A 364 -11.78 -9.21 15.18
N LYS A 365 -11.23 -8.00 15.34
CA LYS A 365 -10.95 -7.08 14.22
C LYS A 365 -9.94 -7.63 13.21
N GLN A 366 -8.91 -8.33 13.68
CA GLN A 366 -7.93 -8.95 12.78
C GLN A 366 -8.57 -10.12 12.02
N ARG A 367 -9.42 -10.90 12.68
CA ARG A 367 -10.17 -12.00 12.04
C ARG A 367 -11.17 -11.48 11.01
N GLU A 368 -11.90 -10.41 11.32
CA GLU A 368 -12.81 -9.74 10.39
C GLU A 368 -12.04 -9.23 9.16
N LYS A 369 -10.90 -8.55 9.37
CA LYS A 369 -10.06 -8.07 8.28
C LYS A 369 -9.55 -9.21 7.40
N VAL A 370 -9.05 -10.29 7.99
CA VAL A 370 -8.60 -11.48 7.25
C VAL A 370 -9.76 -12.12 6.49
N GLN A 371 -10.94 -12.19 7.07
CA GLN A 371 -12.13 -12.69 6.40
C GLN A 371 -12.52 -11.83 5.19
N GLU A 372 -12.47 -10.50 5.34
CA GLU A 372 -12.72 -9.57 4.24
C GLU A 372 -11.66 -9.71 3.13
N ASP A 373 -10.39 -9.82 3.49
CA ASP A 373 -9.29 -10.00 2.53
C ASP A 373 -9.42 -11.33 1.76
N LEU A 374 -9.80 -12.42 2.43
CA LEU A 374 -10.03 -13.72 1.79
C LEU A 374 -11.23 -13.65 0.85
N ARG A 375 -12.34 -13.06 1.27
CA ARG A 375 -13.51 -12.82 0.39
C ARG A 375 -13.16 -11.98 -0.81
N ALA A 376 -12.40 -10.89 -0.61
CA ALA A 376 -11.97 -10.03 -1.69
C ALA A 376 -11.12 -10.78 -2.72
N LYS A 377 -10.21 -11.65 -2.28
CA LYS A 377 -9.41 -12.52 -3.16
C LYS A 377 -10.25 -13.50 -3.96
N GLU A 378 -11.25 -14.13 -3.33
CA GLU A 378 -12.16 -15.03 -4.05
C GLU A 378 -12.98 -14.30 -5.10
N PHE A 379 -13.55 -13.13 -4.75
CA PHE A 379 -14.24 -12.29 -5.72
C PHE A 379 -13.32 -11.86 -6.86
N GLU A 380 -12.08 -11.51 -6.58
CA GLU A 380 -11.09 -11.15 -7.61
C GLU A 380 -10.80 -12.31 -8.57
N MET A 381 -10.64 -13.53 -8.05
CA MET A 381 -10.41 -14.72 -8.88
C MET A 381 -11.63 -15.00 -9.78
N LEU A 382 -12.84 -14.94 -9.23
CA LEU A 382 -14.07 -15.13 -9.99
C LEU A 382 -14.28 -14.02 -11.02
N ALA A 383 -13.99 -12.78 -10.66
CA ALA A 383 -14.04 -11.64 -11.57
C ALA A 383 -13.07 -11.79 -12.75
N LYS A 384 -11.82 -12.18 -12.49
CA LYS A 384 -10.83 -12.44 -13.55
C LYS A 384 -11.25 -13.57 -14.47
N ARG A 385 -11.81 -14.64 -13.91
CA ARG A 385 -12.32 -15.77 -14.70
C ARG A 385 -13.48 -15.33 -15.57
N HIS A 386 -14.48 -14.68 -14.98
CA HIS A 386 -15.65 -14.20 -15.73
C HIS A 386 -15.28 -13.18 -16.81
N LEU A 387 -14.32 -12.27 -16.53
CA LEU A 387 -13.84 -11.33 -17.54
C LEU A 387 -13.15 -12.04 -18.71
N ARG A 388 -12.41 -13.11 -18.46
CA ARG A 388 -11.82 -13.93 -19.54
C ARG A 388 -12.89 -14.61 -20.38
N ASP A 389 -13.91 -15.17 -19.73
CA ASP A 389 -15.00 -15.86 -20.40
C ASP A 389 -15.75 -14.88 -21.34
N ILE A 390 -16.19 -13.71 -20.85
CA ILE A 390 -16.86 -12.72 -21.68
C ILE A 390 -15.97 -12.13 -22.78
N ARG A 391 -14.64 -12.09 -22.56
CA ARG A 391 -13.68 -11.67 -23.59
C ARG A 391 -13.53 -12.69 -24.70
N GLN A 392 -13.58 -13.99 -24.39
CA GLN A 392 -13.55 -15.06 -25.40
C GLN A 392 -14.78 -15.06 -26.31
N ASP A 393 -15.93 -14.71 -25.73
CA ASP A 393 -17.22 -14.65 -26.45
C ASP A 393 -17.40 -13.34 -27.21
N ALA A 394 -16.58 -12.32 -26.94
CA ALA A 394 -16.70 -11.00 -27.55
C ALA A 394 -16.10 -10.94 -28.94
N HIS A 395 -16.77 -10.22 -29.86
CA HIS A 395 -16.21 -9.85 -31.15
C HIS A 395 -15.34 -8.61 -31.01
N ILE A 396 -14.01 -8.79 -31.17
CA ILE A 396 -13.03 -7.70 -31.08
C ILE A 396 -12.36 -7.56 -32.44
N GLU A 397 -12.61 -6.44 -33.13
CA GLU A 397 -12.02 -6.10 -34.41
C GLU A 397 -11.00 -4.96 -34.24
N PHE A 398 -9.76 -5.17 -34.63
CA PHE A 398 -8.72 -4.13 -34.66
C PHE A 398 -8.67 -3.47 -36.04
N ARG A 399 -8.54 -2.13 -36.07
CA ARG A 399 -8.52 -1.31 -37.29
C ARG A 399 -7.22 -0.52 -37.45
#